data_d8720d308e8cd96e7f7609462866d06f
#
_entry.id   d8720d308e8cd96e7f7609462866d06f
#
_cell.length_a   1.000
_cell.length_b   1.000
_cell.length_c   1.000
_cell.angle_alpha   90.00
_cell.angle_beta   90.00
_cell.angle_gamma   90.00
#
_symmetry.space_group_name_H-M   'P 1'
#
loop_
_entity.id
_entity.type
_entity.pdbx_description
1 polymer ?
#
loop_
_entity_poly.entity_id
_entity_poly.type
_entity_poly.pdbx_seq_one_letter_code
_entity_poly.pdbx_strand_id
1 'polypeptide(L)'
;MIDWIKIKPPDSLIPSIRNNPRLEWTQTASEETGDIQENSAVYYGITFTIKYGQFLHISGSLHKHWNLLNGRGEQNYNDFDSVALVTTLRQFCTDFDLNPFDCIIENIEFGVNVTPVIPVSEILKAVINHKGKHFNRTRNNKMNYLECEHSQYYVKFYHKGLQYDQGNILRFEIKTRKMEYIRTAKINTLAGLLNPVNYSYLGLILNKNFSEIQFYDPTIPDTGINARDRLVLTQGQIPAFWETYKKAHPDNYYKKRNRFRDILKKYGTLDLSEILGKLVSDKWDELTRADLKTLQELTGGRGPWKKPDFTGIDTSIIESKSVHSLPEENAQDQKGVNQRRYCLTCGRDISGQNKGSKFCSAKIVGYSQAHKCRNTDSNPRNRIKYLMAREKESLTLFSTIPYMSNAKRIKTA
;
A
#
# COMPACT_ATOMS: atom_id res chain seq x y z
N MET A 1 -5.81 4.26 -11.64
CA MET A 1 -4.66 4.20 -10.70
C MET A 1 -5.12 4.21 -9.24
N ILE A 2 -5.36 5.35 -8.63
CA ILE A 2 -6.00 5.44 -7.30
C ILE A 2 -7.50 5.47 -7.49
N ASP A 3 -8.23 4.60 -6.79
CA ASP A 3 -9.70 4.57 -6.92
C ASP A 3 -10.36 5.23 -5.72
N TRP A 4 -10.24 4.66 -4.54
CA TRP A 4 -10.97 5.09 -3.37
C TRP A 4 -10.05 5.58 -2.27
N ILE A 5 -10.48 6.63 -1.57
CA ILE A 5 -9.77 7.18 -0.41
C ILE A 5 -10.73 7.41 0.75
N LYS A 6 -10.18 7.36 1.96
CA LYS A 6 -10.79 7.94 3.16
C LYS A 6 -9.77 8.85 3.81
N ILE A 7 -10.15 10.10 4.02
CA ILE A 7 -9.29 11.10 4.64
C ILE A 7 -9.94 11.67 5.89
N LYS A 8 -9.08 12.11 6.80
CA LYS A 8 -9.44 12.89 7.99
C LYS A 8 -8.78 14.27 7.88
N PRO A 9 -9.51 15.30 7.40
CA PRO A 9 -9.09 16.68 7.52
C PRO A 9 -9.07 17.13 8.99
N PRO A 10 -8.46 18.29 9.31
CA PRO A 10 -8.58 18.89 10.64
C PRO A 10 -10.04 19.18 11.00
N ASP A 11 -10.44 18.84 12.23
CA ASP A 11 -11.81 19.05 12.70
C ASP A 11 -12.17 20.55 12.81
N SER A 12 -11.18 21.44 12.86
CA SER A 12 -11.36 22.91 12.78
C SER A 12 -12.00 23.39 11.47
N LEU A 13 -11.99 22.55 10.41
CA LEU A 13 -12.64 22.87 9.13
C LEU A 13 -14.16 22.55 9.12
N ILE A 14 -14.70 21.96 10.19
CA ILE A 14 -16.14 21.64 10.27
C ILE A 14 -17.03 22.83 9.95
N PRO A 15 -16.82 24.06 10.51
CA PRO A 15 -17.69 25.19 10.21
C PRO A 15 -17.66 25.60 8.73
N SER A 16 -16.48 25.66 8.10
CA SER A 16 -16.33 26.03 6.70
C SER A 16 -16.93 24.97 5.77
N ILE A 17 -16.68 23.71 6.05
CA ILE A 17 -17.23 22.58 5.28
C ILE A 17 -18.76 22.53 5.42
N ARG A 18 -19.29 22.70 6.62
CA ARG A 18 -20.74 22.72 6.85
C ARG A 18 -21.46 23.83 6.08
N ASN A 19 -20.85 24.99 5.97
CA ASN A 19 -21.38 26.16 5.27
C ASN A 19 -21.02 26.21 3.78
N ASN A 20 -20.32 25.20 3.25
CA ASN A 20 -19.97 25.17 1.83
C ASN A 20 -21.23 24.99 0.97
N PRO A 21 -21.53 25.93 0.04
CA PRO A 21 -22.79 25.89 -0.74
C PRO A 21 -22.89 24.73 -1.71
N ARG A 22 -21.81 23.94 -1.92
CA ARG A 22 -21.82 22.74 -2.74
C ARG A 22 -22.36 21.50 -2.01
N LEU A 23 -22.58 21.60 -0.69
CA LEU A 23 -22.95 20.45 0.15
C LEU A 23 -24.39 20.59 0.68
N GLU A 24 -25.22 19.65 0.31
CA GLU A 24 -26.55 19.47 0.89
C GLU A 24 -26.47 18.42 1.99
N TRP A 25 -26.76 18.83 3.24
CA TRP A 25 -26.59 18.01 4.41
C TRP A 25 -27.86 17.26 4.77
N THR A 26 -27.72 15.94 4.99
CA THR A 26 -28.71 15.09 5.64
C THR A 26 -28.27 14.76 7.06
N GLN A 27 -29.24 14.55 7.95
CA GLN A 27 -29.00 14.27 9.36
C GLN A 27 -29.60 12.91 9.75
N THR A 28 -28.83 12.14 10.53
CA THR A 28 -29.29 10.93 11.17
C THR A 28 -29.33 11.18 12.67
N ALA A 29 -30.48 11.01 13.28
CA ALA A 29 -30.69 11.14 14.73
C ALA A 29 -31.04 9.79 15.36
N SER A 30 -30.74 9.65 16.65
CA SER A 30 -31.22 8.50 17.44
C SER A 30 -32.72 8.58 17.60
N GLU A 31 -33.44 7.50 17.32
CA GLU A 31 -34.88 7.42 17.57
C GLU A 31 -35.25 7.50 19.07
N GLU A 32 -34.34 7.03 19.93
CA GLU A 32 -34.54 6.98 21.38
C GLU A 32 -34.32 8.33 22.07
N THR A 33 -33.24 9.04 21.66
CA THR A 33 -32.79 10.27 22.37
C THR A 33 -33.05 11.54 21.57
N GLY A 34 -33.29 11.44 20.26
CA GLY A 34 -33.35 12.58 19.34
C GLY A 34 -32.00 13.22 19.04
N ASP A 35 -30.91 12.69 19.61
CA ASP A 35 -29.58 13.26 19.41
C ASP A 35 -29.07 13.04 17.97
N ILE A 36 -28.50 14.08 17.37
CA ILE A 36 -27.90 13.99 16.04
C ILE A 36 -26.60 13.21 16.15
N GLN A 37 -26.57 12.02 15.55
CA GLN A 37 -25.41 11.14 15.55
C GLN A 37 -24.47 11.43 14.39
N GLU A 38 -25.02 11.67 13.21
CA GLU A 38 -24.23 11.88 12.00
C GLU A 38 -24.91 12.90 11.08
N ASN A 39 -24.09 13.75 10.46
CA ASN A 39 -24.50 14.58 9.33
C ASN A 39 -23.69 14.09 8.12
N SER A 40 -24.35 13.88 6.99
CA SER A 40 -23.68 13.49 5.75
C SER A 40 -24.11 14.34 4.58
N ALA A 41 -23.18 14.58 3.66
CA ALA A 41 -23.42 15.24 2.39
C ALA A 41 -22.63 14.52 1.29
N VAL A 42 -23.14 14.54 0.06
CA VAL A 42 -22.49 13.90 -1.08
C VAL A 42 -22.21 14.95 -2.17
N TYR A 43 -20.97 14.99 -2.64
CA TYR A 43 -20.55 15.84 -3.74
C TYR A 43 -19.88 14.99 -4.83
N TYR A 44 -20.55 14.80 -5.94
CA TYR A 44 -20.09 13.97 -7.07
C TYR A 44 -19.45 12.65 -6.63
N GLY A 45 -20.16 11.87 -5.81
CA GLY A 45 -19.76 10.55 -5.33
C GLY A 45 -18.70 10.55 -4.19
N ILE A 46 -18.30 11.72 -3.70
CA ILE A 46 -17.52 11.87 -2.47
C ILE A 46 -18.47 12.19 -1.32
N THR A 47 -18.38 11.42 -0.24
CA THR A 47 -19.20 11.57 0.97
C THR A 47 -18.44 12.31 2.05
N PHE A 48 -19.02 13.37 2.55
CA PHE A 48 -18.58 14.11 3.74
C PHE A 48 -19.41 13.63 4.92
N THR A 49 -18.76 13.33 6.03
CA THR A 49 -19.43 12.82 7.25
C THR A 49 -18.93 13.59 8.46
N ILE A 50 -19.84 14.18 9.24
CA ILE A 50 -19.55 14.80 10.52
C ILE A 50 -20.23 13.99 11.60
N LYS A 51 -19.46 13.26 12.42
CA LYS A 51 -19.97 12.43 13.52
C LYS A 51 -19.99 13.22 14.82
N TYR A 52 -21.11 13.15 15.52
CA TYR A 52 -21.30 13.82 16.82
C TYR A 52 -20.97 15.33 16.80
N GLY A 53 -21.03 15.96 15.62
CA GLY A 53 -20.67 17.36 15.44
C GLY A 53 -19.18 17.70 15.59
N GLN A 54 -18.31 16.70 15.81
CA GLN A 54 -16.91 16.88 16.21
C GLN A 54 -15.89 16.23 15.28
N PHE A 55 -16.25 15.19 14.53
CA PHE A 55 -15.29 14.40 13.73
C PHE A 55 -15.63 14.48 12.26
N LEU A 56 -14.77 15.12 11.48
CA LEU A 56 -14.90 15.24 10.03
C LEU A 56 -14.16 14.10 9.33
N HIS A 57 -14.86 13.36 8.48
CA HIS A 57 -14.32 12.39 7.55
C HIS A 57 -14.81 12.65 6.14
N ILE A 58 -13.97 12.42 5.15
CA ILE A 58 -14.32 12.51 3.74
C ILE A 58 -13.89 11.21 3.06
N SER A 59 -14.79 10.58 2.30
CA SER A 59 -14.46 9.32 1.63
C SER A 59 -15.20 9.15 0.32
N GLY A 60 -14.58 8.45 -0.63
CA GLY A 60 -15.21 8.14 -1.91
C GLY A 60 -14.19 7.71 -2.97
N SER A 61 -14.71 7.37 -4.14
CA SER A 61 -13.89 7.03 -5.31
C SER A 61 -13.49 8.30 -6.04
N LEU A 62 -12.19 8.62 -6.05
CA LEU A 62 -11.64 9.74 -6.82
C LEU A 62 -11.86 9.53 -8.33
N HIS A 63 -11.80 8.29 -8.79
CA HIS A 63 -12.02 7.95 -10.19
C HIS A 63 -13.48 8.21 -10.61
N LYS A 64 -14.45 7.77 -9.81
CA LYS A 64 -15.87 8.08 -10.07
C LYS A 64 -16.14 9.58 -9.98
N HIS A 65 -15.57 10.24 -8.99
CA HIS A 65 -15.65 11.70 -8.82
C HIS A 65 -15.17 12.44 -10.07
N TRP A 66 -13.98 12.08 -10.59
CA TRP A 66 -13.46 12.65 -11.82
C TRP A 66 -14.39 12.41 -13.02
N ASN A 67 -14.93 11.20 -13.16
CA ASN A 67 -15.87 10.89 -14.24
C ASN A 67 -17.17 11.69 -14.14
N LEU A 68 -17.73 11.82 -12.94
CA LEU A 68 -18.92 12.61 -12.69
C LEU A 68 -18.71 14.10 -12.99
N LEU A 69 -17.59 14.68 -12.55
CA LEU A 69 -17.23 16.08 -12.85
C LEU A 69 -17.08 16.33 -14.36
N ASN A 70 -16.64 15.31 -15.12
CA ASN A 70 -16.46 15.41 -16.59
C ASN A 70 -17.68 14.90 -17.39
N GLY A 71 -18.83 14.70 -16.77
CA GLY A 71 -20.07 14.27 -17.43
C GLY A 71 -20.04 12.84 -17.98
N ARG A 72 -19.13 11.98 -17.49
CA ARG A 72 -18.95 10.59 -17.95
C ARG A 72 -19.76 9.56 -17.15
N GLY A 73 -20.61 10.02 -16.24
CA GLY A 73 -21.42 9.16 -15.39
C GLY A 73 -20.65 8.55 -14.21
N GLU A 74 -21.38 7.84 -13.34
CA GLU A 74 -20.81 7.20 -12.16
C GLU A 74 -20.15 5.86 -12.50
N GLN A 75 -18.96 5.93 -13.07
CA GLN A 75 -18.19 4.75 -13.49
C GLN A 75 -16.69 4.89 -13.18
N ASN A 76 -15.96 3.76 -13.15
CA ASN A 76 -14.51 3.70 -12.93
C ASN A 76 -13.85 2.51 -13.66
N TYR A 77 -14.36 2.19 -14.86
CA TYR A 77 -13.76 1.16 -15.72
C TYR A 77 -12.77 1.72 -16.75
N ASN A 78 -12.83 3.02 -17.07
CA ASN A 78 -11.89 3.71 -17.96
C ASN A 78 -10.56 3.98 -17.26
N ASP A 79 -9.65 4.66 -17.94
CA ASP A 79 -8.37 5.06 -17.40
C ASP A 79 -8.50 6.33 -16.54
N PHE A 80 -7.83 6.29 -15.40
CA PHE A 80 -7.65 7.41 -14.49
C PHE A 80 -6.18 7.47 -14.14
N ASP A 81 -5.43 8.27 -14.88
CA ASP A 81 -3.98 8.39 -14.83
C ASP A 81 -3.51 9.39 -13.75
N SER A 82 -2.22 9.60 -13.68
CA SER A 82 -1.59 10.50 -12.71
C SER A 82 -1.95 11.97 -12.92
N VAL A 83 -2.16 12.40 -14.18
CA VAL A 83 -2.56 13.79 -14.51
C VAL A 83 -4.00 14.02 -14.03
N ALA A 84 -4.91 13.13 -14.38
CA ALA A 84 -6.29 13.18 -13.93
C ALA A 84 -6.40 13.16 -12.40
N LEU A 85 -5.61 12.31 -11.73
CA LEU A 85 -5.56 12.24 -10.26
C LEU A 85 -5.11 13.57 -9.65
N VAL A 86 -3.99 14.13 -10.10
CA VAL A 86 -3.45 15.39 -9.54
C VAL A 86 -4.41 16.54 -9.80
N THR A 87 -4.97 16.63 -11.01
CA THR A 87 -5.95 17.67 -11.36
C THR A 87 -7.19 17.58 -10.49
N THR A 88 -7.74 16.36 -10.33
CA THR A 88 -8.92 16.11 -9.48
C THR A 88 -8.68 16.48 -8.03
N LEU A 89 -7.54 16.06 -7.46
CA LEU A 89 -7.20 16.36 -6.06
C LEU A 89 -7.01 17.86 -5.84
N ARG A 90 -6.39 18.58 -6.79
CA ARG A 90 -6.21 20.03 -6.67
C ARG A 90 -7.53 20.76 -6.70
N GLN A 91 -8.39 20.42 -7.66
CA GLN A 91 -9.73 20.98 -7.75
C GLN A 91 -10.52 20.73 -6.47
N PHE A 92 -10.49 19.49 -5.98
CA PHE A 92 -11.16 19.10 -4.75
C PHE A 92 -10.66 19.87 -3.53
N CYS A 93 -9.33 20.02 -3.38
CA CYS A 93 -8.77 20.81 -2.29
C CYS A 93 -9.15 22.31 -2.39
N THR A 94 -9.22 22.86 -3.60
CA THR A 94 -9.65 24.25 -3.83
C THR A 94 -11.13 24.45 -3.52
N ASP A 95 -12.01 23.53 -3.96
CA ASP A 95 -13.45 23.62 -3.76
C ASP A 95 -13.88 23.60 -2.29
N PHE A 96 -13.08 22.97 -1.44
CA PHE A 96 -13.38 22.75 -0.03
C PHE A 96 -12.36 23.40 0.91
N ASP A 97 -11.47 24.26 0.40
CA ASP A 97 -10.42 24.96 1.14
C ASP A 97 -9.57 24.00 2.02
N LEU A 98 -9.21 22.84 1.45
CA LEU A 98 -8.43 21.82 2.14
C LEU A 98 -6.93 22.04 1.91
N ASN A 99 -6.16 22.14 2.99
CA ASN A 99 -4.70 22.03 2.89
C ASN A 99 -4.31 20.56 2.78
N PRO A 100 -3.73 20.10 1.65
CA PRO A 100 -3.41 18.69 1.43
C PRO A 100 -2.37 18.13 2.42
N PHE A 101 -1.58 18.97 3.08
CA PHE A 101 -0.61 18.54 4.10
C PHE A 101 -1.29 18.15 5.42
N ASP A 102 -2.46 18.72 5.72
CA ASP A 102 -3.18 18.50 6.97
C ASP A 102 -4.25 17.41 6.83
N CYS A 103 -4.56 16.99 5.60
CA CYS A 103 -5.55 15.95 5.32
C CYS A 103 -4.92 14.56 5.41
N ILE A 104 -5.07 13.89 6.55
CA ILE A 104 -4.51 12.54 6.79
C ILE A 104 -5.30 11.50 6.00
N ILE A 105 -4.62 10.60 5.30
CA ILE A 105 -5.23 9.47 4.62
C ILE A 105 -5.35 8.30 5.61
N GLU A 106 -6.58 7.86 5.88
CA GLU A 106 -6.87 6.70 6.73
C GLU A 106 -6.97 5.39 5.95
N ASN A 107 -7.36 5.48 4.67
CA ASN A 107 -7.52 4.31 3.82
C ASN A 107 -7.37 4.72 2.34
N ILE A 108 -6.81 3.82 1.53
CA ILE A 108 -6.64 4.02 0.08
C ILE A 108 -6.82 2.70 -0.67
N GLU A 109 -7.46 2.76 -1.83
CA GLU A 109 -7.52 1.69 -2.81
C GLU A 109 -6.76 2.10 -4.07
N PHE A 110 -5.83 1.25 -4.50
CA PHE A 110 -5.04 1.48 -5.71
C PHE A 110 -4.87 0.20 -6.51
N GLY A 111 -4.89 0.31 -7.81
CA GLY A 111 -4.84 -0.82 -8.73
C GLY A 111 -4.99 -0.42 -10.19
N VAL A 112 -5.21 -1.41 -11.03
CA VAL A 112 -5.34 -1.23 -12.48
C VAL A 112 -6.52 -2.00 -13.04
N ASN A 113 -7.09 -1.48 -14.13
CA ASN A 113 -7.97 -2.20 -15.02
C ASN A 113 -7.12 -2.68 -16.21
N VAL A 114 -7.20 -3.96 -16.53
CA VAL A 114 -6.51 -4.54 -17.70
C VAL A 114 -7.49 -5.31 -18.56
N THR A 115 -7.22 -5.42 -19.85
CA THR A 115 -8.05 -6.16 -20.82
C THR A 115 -7.27 -7.38 -21.30
N PRO A 116 -7.33 -8.52 -20.58
CA PRO A 116 -6.64 -9.73 -21.01
C PRO A 116 -7.31 -10.36 -22.23
N VAL A 117 -6.53 -11.10 -23.03
CA VAL A 117 -7.06 -11.91 -24.14
C VAL A 117 -7.93 -13.06 -23.61
N ILE A 118 -7.54 -13.63 -22.47
CA ILE A 118 -8.25 -14.73 -21.81
C ILE A 118 -9.51 -14.17 -21.13
N PRO A 119 -10.66 -14.84 -21.22
CA PRO A 119 -11.86 -14.43 -20.51
C PRO A 119 -11.61 -14.26 -19.00
N VAL A 120 -12.02 -13.12 -18.44
CA VAL A 120 -11.83 -12.84 -17.02
C VAL A 120 -12.48 -13.89 -16.13
N SER A 121 -13.61 -14.48 -16.54
CA SER A 121 -14.25 -15.57 -15.81
C SER A 121 -13.34 -16.79 -15.64
N GLU A 122 -12.56 -17.13 -16.67
CA GLU A 122 -11.62 -18.24 -16.61
C GLU A 122 -10.39 -17.92 -15.75
N ILE A 123 -9.88 -16.70 -15.88
CA ILE A 123 -8.80 -16.20 -14.99
C ILE A 123 -9.21 -16.31 -13.52
N LEU A 124 -10.41 -15.83 -13.17
CA LEU A 124 -10.89 -15.87 -11.79
C LEU A 124 -11.12 -17.30 -11.27
N LYS A 125 -11.51 -18.25 -12.14
CA LYS A 125 -11.59 -19.67 -11.77
C LYS A 125 -10.22 -20.25 -11.46
N ALA A 126 -9.19 -19.82 -12.18
CA ALA A 126 -7.82 -20.30 -12.03
C ALA A 126 -7.11 -19.80 -10.77
N VAL A 127 -7.63 -18.75 -10.12
CA VAL A 127 -7.03 -18.19 -8.89
C VAL A 127 -7.18 -19.19 -7.74
N ILE A 128 -6.07 -19.54 -7.09
CA ILE A 128 -6.02 -20.48 -5.95
C ILE A 128 -5.98 -19.73 -4.62
N ASN A 129 -4.90 -18.96 -4.39
CA ASN A 129 -4.66 -18.26 -3.12
C ASN A 129 -3.71 -17.08 -3.29
N HIS A 130 -3.62 -16.24 -2.25
CA HIS A 130 -2.60 -15.20 -2.11
C HIS A 130 -1.78 -15.44 -0.84
N LYS A 131 -0.49 -15.69 -0.98
CA LYS A 131 0.42 -15.98 0.16
C LYS A 131 -0.07 -17.13 1.04
N GLY A 132 -0.71 -18.16 0.45
CA GLY A 132 -1.26 -19.31 1.17
C GLY A 132 -2.61 -19.06 1.84
N LYS A 133 -3.22 -17.89 1.68
CA LYS A 133 -4.56 -17.60 2.19
C LYS A 133 -5.57 -17.65 1.04
N HIS A 134 -6.70 -18.30 1.26
CA HIS A 134 -7.75 -18.41 0.24
C HIS A 134 -8.41 -17.07 -0.06
N PHE A 135 -9.03 -16.97 -1.24
CA PHE A 135 -9.89 -15.86 -1.60
C PHE A 135 -11.34 -16.17 -1.23
N ASN A 136 -12.01 -15.23 -0.58
CA ASN A 136 -13.46 -15.24 -0.50
C ASN A 136 -14.02 -14.91 -1.88
N ARG A 137 -15.05 -15.69 -2.31
CA ARG A 137 -15.64 -15.58 -3.64
C ARG A 137 -17.08 -15.13 -3.55
N THR A 138 -17.40 -14.03 -4.21
CA THR A 138 -18.77 -13.59 -4.42
C THR A 138 -19.10 -13.65 -5.90
N ARG A 139 -20.17 -14.34 -6.26
CA ARG A 139 -20.60 -14.51 -7.66
C ARG A 139 -22.12 -14.31 -7.75
N ASN A 140 -22.51 -13.36 -8.58
CA ASN A 140 -23.90 -13.11 -8.98
C ASN A 140 -23.91 -12.56 -10.41
N ASN A 141 -25.08 -12.20 -10.94
CA ASN A 141 -25.25 -11.71 -12.32
C ASN A 141 -24.49 -10.39 -12.62
N LYS A 142 -24.14 -9.62 -11.58
CA LYS A 142 -23.43 -8.33 -11.71
C LYS A 142 -22.03 -8.35 -11.10
N MET A 143 -21.62 -9.46 -10.49
CA MET A 143 -20.36 -9.49 -9.77
C MET A 143 -19.74 -10.89 -9.82
N ASN A 144 -18.48 -10.93 -10.26
CA ASN A 144 -17.58 -12.07 -10.09
C ASN A 144 -16.31 -11.53 -9.43
N TYR A 145 -16.23 -11.70 -8.11
CA TYR A 145 -15.34 -10.98 -7.22
C TYR A 145 -14.59 -11.90 -6.29
N LEU A 146 -13.30 -11.71 -6.18
CA LEU A 146 -12.40 -12.39 -5.25
C LEU A 146 -11.77 -11.37 -4.31
N GLU A 147 -11.80 -11.66 -3.02
CA GLU A 147 -11.15 -10.85 -2.00
C GLU A 147 -10.34 -11.72 -1.04
N CYS A 148 -9.06 -11.39 -0.85
CA CYS A 148 -8.21 -12.01 0.15
C CYS A 148 -7.85 -11.00 1.23
N GLU A 149 -8.37 -11.23 2.43
CA GLU A 149 -8.14 -10.36 3.58
C GLU A 149 -6.82 -10.67 4.28
N HIS A 150 -5.99 -9.66 4.50
CA HIS A 150 -4.81 -9.70 5.36
C HIS A 150 -4.98 -8.75 6.55
N SER A 151 -4.11 -8.86 7.54
CA SER A 151 -4.20 -8.02 8.77
C SER A 151 -4.12 -6.50 8.51
N GLN A 152 -3.43 -6.09 7.43
CA GLN A 152 -3.20 -4.68 7.12
C GLN A 152 -3.81 -4.24 5.77
N TYR A 153 -4.22 -5.16 4.91
CA TYR A 153 -4.73 -4.86 3.57
C TYR A 153 -5.61 -5.98 3.04
N TYR A 154 -6.36 -5.66 1.97
CA TYR A 154 -7.08 -6.63 1.13
C TYR A 154 -6.44 -6.68 -0.25
N VAL A 155 -6.44 -7.86 -0.85
CA VAL A 155 -6.19 -8.07 -2.28
C VAL A 155 -7.51 -8.37 -2.95
N LYS A 156 -7.87 -7.57 -3.95
CA LYS A 156 -9.12 -7.71 -4.69
C LYS A 156 -8.84 -8.01 -6.15
N PHE A 157 -9.62 -8.93 -6.71
CA PHE A 157 -9.44 -9.39 -8.08
C PHE A 157 -10.81 -9.73 -8.66
N TYR A 158 -11.27 -9.00 -9.69
CA TYR A 158 -12.65 -9.14 -10.13
C TYR A 158 -12.90 -8.69 -11.56
N HIS A 159 -14.05 -9.18 -12.11
CA HIS A 159 -14.53 -8.84 -13.44
C HIS A 159 -15.19 -7.47 -13.44
N LYS A 160 -14.41 -6.44 -13.71
CA LYS A 160 -14.87 -5.05 -13.76
C LYS A 160 -15.85 -4.80 -14.91
N GLY A 161 -15.58 -5.39 -16.07
CA GLY A 161 -16.46 -5.29 -17.24
C GLY A 161 -17.88 -5.79 -16.97
N LEU A 162 -18.03 -6.88 -16.21
CA LEU A 162 -19.35 -7.40 -15.83
C LEU A 162 -20.16 -6.40 -14.97
N GLN A 163 -19.48 -5.61 -14.14
CA GLN A 163 -20.13 -4.61 -13.29
C GLN A 163 -20.80 -3.49 -14.09
N TYR A 164 -20.24 -3.16 -15.26
CA TYR A 164 -20.66 -2.03 -16.09
C TYR A 164 -21.14 -2.42 -17.49
N ASP A 165 -21.27 -3.71 -17.75
CA ASP A 165 -21.58 -4.25 -19.08
C ASP A 165 -20.57 -3.77 -20.16
N GLN A 166 -19.29 -3.82 -19.82
CA GLN A 166 -18.16 -3.29 -20.59
C GLN A 166 -17.09 -4.34 -20.89
N GLY A 167 -17.41 -5.34 -21.69
CA GLY A 167 -16.41 -6.27 -22.22
C GLY A 167 -15.54 -7.01 -21.18
N ASN A 168 -14.35 -7.40 -21.58
CA ASN A 168 -13.46 -8.30 -20.81
C ASN A 168 -12.46 -7.51 -19.97
N ILE A 169 -12.92 -6.75 -18.98
CA ILE A 169 -12.07 -5.93 -18.10
C ILE A 169 -11.87 -6.62 -16.76
N LEU A 170 -10.61 -6.91 -16.44
CA LEU A 170 -10.16 -7.43 -15.15
C LEU A 170 -9.62 -6.28 -14.30
N ARG A 171 -10.07 -6.18 -13.05
CA ARG A 171 -9.47 -5.29 -12.08
C ARG A 171 -8.68 -6.04 -11.03
N PHE A 172 -7.46 -5.57 -10.80
CA PHE A 172 -6.62 -5.96 -9.69
C PHE A 172 -6.33 -4.74 -8.83
N GLU A 173 -6.60 -4.82 -7.52
CA GLU A 173 -6.39 -3.70 -6.60
C GLU A 173 -6.01 -4.15 -5.19
N ILE A 174 -5.33 -3.26 -4.50
CA ILE A 174 -5.01 -3.35 -3.08
C ILE A 174 -5.81 -2.28 -2.33
N LYS A 175 -6.50 -2.70 -1.27
CA LYS A 175 -7.16 -1.80 -0.31
C LYS A 175 -6.42 -1.84 1.01
N THR A 176 -5.93 -0.72 1.51
CA THR A 176 -5.32 -0.66 2.84
C THR A 176 -6.39 -0.78 3.93
N ARG A 177 -6.07 -1.52 4.99
CA ARG A 177 -6.79 -1.46 6.29
C ARG A 177 -6.02 -0.59 7.28
N LYS A 178 -4.68 -0.60 7.14
CA LYS A 178 -3.75 0.20 7.94
C LYS A 178 -2.75 0.85 6.99
N MET A 179 -2.61 2.15 7.05
CA MET A 179 -1.68 2.91 6.20
C MET A 179 -0.21 2.54 6.43
N GLU A 180 0.11 1.92 7.58
CA GLU A 180 1.43 1.33 7.86
C GLU A 180 1.87 0.35 6.76
N TYR A 181 0.94 -0.33 6.10
CA TYR A 181 1.23 -1.27 5.00
C TYR A 181 1.94 -0.60 3.82
N ILE A 182 1.59 0.63 3.50
CA ILE A 182 2.17 1.39 2.40
C ILE A 182 3.10 2.51 2.87
N ARG A 183 3.62 2.44 4.09
CA ARG A 183 4.49 3.48 4.67
C ARG A 183 5.68 3.84 3.78
N THR A 184 6.25 2.86 3.07
CA THR A 184 7.35 3.06 2.12
C THR A 184 6.99 3.99 0.96
N ALA A 185 5.71 4.09 0.61
CA ALA A 185 5.23 4.99 -0.44
C ALA A 185 5.11 6.45 0.03
N LYS A 186 5.35 6.75 1.31
CA LYS A 186 5.27 8.11 1.88
C LYS A 186 3.95 8.84 1.62
N ILE A 187 2.86 8.09 1.51
CA ILE A 187 1.50 8.59 1.27
C ILE A 187 0.72 8.54 2.57
N ASN A 188 0.95 9.51 3.46
CA ASN A 188 0.23 9.65 4.73
C ASN A 188 -0.83 10.75 4.68
N THR A 189 -0.69 11.70 3.76
CA THR A 189 -1.60 12.84 3.56
C THR A 189 -1.92 13.00 2.07
N LEU A 190 -2.89 13.84 1.73
CA LEU A 190 -3.19 14.16 0.33
C LEU A 190 -1.98 14.74 -0.41
N ALA A 191 -1.11 15.48 0.28
CA ALA A 191 0.14 15.97 -0.31
C ALA A 191 1.04 14.84 -0.81
N GLY A 192 1.03 13.68 -0.14
CA GLY A 192 1.74 12.50 -0.60
C GLY A 192 1.20 11.95 -1.92
N LEU A 193 -0.09 12.08 -2.21
CA LEU A 193 -0.70 11.72 -3.50
C LEU A 193 -0.43 12.76 -4.59
N LEU A 194 -0.13 13.99 -4.24
CA LEU A 194 0.28 15.03 -5.19
C LEU A 194 1.73 14.88 -5.63
N ASN A 195 2.51 14.02 -5.00
CA ASN A 195 3.91 13.75 -5.37
C ASN A 195 4.03 12.51 -6.27
N PRO A 196 4.32 12.66 -7.58
CA PRO A 196 4.37 11.56 -8.55
C PRO A 196 5.44 10.50 -8.23
N VAL A 197 6.53 10.88 -7.56
CA VAL A 197 7.60 9.94 -7.16
C VAL A 197 7.05 8.80 -6.30
N ASN A 198 6.00 9.06 -5.54
CA ASN A 198 5.39 8.08 -4.65
C ASN A 198 4.64 6.96 -5.40
N TYR A 199 4.25 7.20 -6.66
CA TYR A 199 3.52 6.20 -7.45
C TYR A 199 4.37 5.00 -7.82
N SER A 200 5.69 5.17 -8.00
CA SER A 200 6.62 4.06 -8.23
C SER A 200 6.64 3.07 -7.05
N TYR A 201 6.58 3.57 -5.82
CA TYR A 201 6.51 2.71 -4.63
C TYR A 201 5.17 1.97 -4.52
N LEU A 202 4.05 2.60 -4.88
CA LEU A 202 2.75 1.92 -4.96
C LEU A 202 2.78 0.83 -6.03
N GLY A 203 3.38 1.09 -7.19
CA GLY A 203 3.56 0.11 -8.27
C GLY A 203 4.38 -1.11 -7.80
N LEU A 204 5.47 -0.88 -7.07
CA LEU A 204 6.25 -1.98 -6.48
C LEU A 204 5.42 -2.84 -5.51
N ILE A 205 4.57 -2.20 -4.67
CA ILE A 205 3.68 -2.91 -3.76
C ILE A 205 2.62 -3.69 -4.54
N LEU A 206 2.03 -3.09 -5.58
CA LEU A 206 1.02 -3.71 -6.44
C LEU A 206 1.58 -4.96 -7.12
N ASN A 207 2.72 -4.83 -7.82
CA ASN A 207 3.39 -5.90 -8.55
C ASN A 207 3.86 -7.03 -7.60
N LYS A 208 4.39 -6.68 -6.44
CA LYS A 208 4.76 -7.66 -5.41
C LYS A 208 3.56 -8.46 -4.95
N ASN A 209 2.40 -7.84 -4.69
CA ASN A 209 1.22 -8.57 -4.28
C ASN A 209 0.66 -9.41 -5.42
N PHE A 210 0.67 -8.92 -6.65
CA PHE A 210 0.27 -9.71 -7.81
C PHE A 210 1.12 -10.98 -7.94
N SER A 211 2.44 -10.88 -7.85
CA SER A 211 3.37 -12.01 -7.95
C SER A 211 3.20 -13.08 -6.85
N GLU A 212 2.52 -12.75 -5.77
CA GLU A 212 2.19 -13.68 -4.68
C GLU A 212 0.88 -14.44 -4.87
N ILE A 213 0.09 -14.09 -5.91
CA ILE A 213 -1.09 -14.87 -6.28
C ILE A 213 -0.63 -16.18 -6.92
N GLN A 214 -1.26 -17.29 -6.54
CA GLN A 214 -1.09 -18.56 -7.20
C GLN A 214 -2.26 -18.82 -8.13
N PHE A 215 -1.93 -19.16 -9.37
CA PHE A 215 -2.90 -19.59 -10.39
C PHE A 215 -2.70 -21.06 -10.68
N TYR A 216 -3.77 -21.73 -11.10
CA TYR A 216 -3.71 -23.02 -11.73
C TYR A 216 -3.69 -22.82 -13.25
N ASP A 217 -2.94 -23.65 -13.95
CA ASP A 217 -2.92 -23.66 -15.41
C ASP A 217 -3.95 -24.67 -15.93
N PRO A 218 -5.04 -24.25 -16.57
CA PRO A 218 -6.06 -25.17 -17.08
C PRO A 218 -5.60 -26.01 -18.29
N THR A 219 -4.43 -25.72 -18.86
CA THR A 219 -3.85 -26.47 -19.98
C THR A 219 -3.03 -27.69 -19.54
N ILE A 220 -2.93 -27.95 -18.23
CA ILE A 220 -2.26 -29.13 -17.69
C ILE A 220 -2.95 -30.39 -18.21
N PRO A 221 -2.23 -31.32 -18.89
CA PRO A 221 -2.83 -32.51 -19.47
C PRO A 221 -3.22 -33.52 -18.41
N ASP A 222 -4.26 -34.32 -18.71
CA ASP A 222 -4.70 -35.39 -17.81
C ASP A 222 -3.76 -36.59 -17.80
N THR A 223 -2.92 -36.75 -18.82
CA THR A 223 -1.99 -37.89 -19.00
C THR A 223 -0.54 -37.41 -19.11
N GLY A 224 0.41 -38.32 -19.04
CA GLY A 224 1.84 -38.00 -19.23
C GLY A 224 2.54 -37.36 -18.03
N ILE A 225 1.85 -37.17 -16.90
CA ILE A 225 2.44 -36.60 -15.69
C ILE A 225 2.83 -37.74 -14.74
N ASN A 226 4.09 -37.71 -14.24
CA ASN A 226 4.52 -38.70 -13.25
C ASN A 226 3.75 -38.57 -11.93
N ALA A 227 3.64 -39.69 -11.17
CA ALA A 227 2.82 -39.78 -9.96
C ALA A 227 3.19 -38.70 -8.88
N ARG A 228 4.49 -38.35 -8.74
CA ARG A 228 4.94 -37.36 -7.76
C ARG A 228 4.46 -35.97 -8.13
N ASP A 229 4.61 -35.59 -9.40
CA ASP A 229 4.21 -34.24 -9.87
C ASP A 229 2.67 -34.15 -9.88
N ARG A 230 1.97 -35.22 -10.25
CA ARG A 230 0.49 -35.29 -10.17
C ARG A 230 -0.01 -35.04 -8.75
N LEU A 231 0.59 -35.68 -7.74
CA LEU A 231 0.21 -35.46 -6.35
C LEU A 231 0.38 -33.99 -5.95
N VAL A 232 1.48 -33.35 -6.35
CA VAL A 232 1.72 -31.92 -6.06
C VAL A 232 0.68 -31.03 -6.75
N LEU A 233 0.32 -31.32 -8.00
CA LEU A 233 -0.72 -30.60 -8.75
C LEU A 233 -2.09 -30.75 -8.09
N THR A 234 -2.50 -31.98 -7.76
CA THR A 234 -3.80 -32.25 -7.12
C THR A 234 -3.92 -31.54 -5.77
N GLN A 235 -2.88 -31.60 -4.93
CA GLN A 235 -2.85 -30.88 -3.66
C GLN A 235 -2.85 -29.37 -3.87
N GLY A 236 -2.05 -28.89 -4.83
CA GLY A 236 -1.82 -27.48 -5.09
C GLY A 236 -3.04 -26.73 -5.64
N GLN A 237 -4.01 -27.42 -6.25
CA GLN A 237 -5.28 -26.84 -6.69
C GLN A 237 -6.23 -26.49 -5.53
N ILE A 238 -6.01 -27.09 -4.35
CA ILE A 238 -6.91 -26.96 -3.20
C ILE A 238 -6.46 -25.74 -2.34
N PRO A 239 -7.22 -24.65 -2.26
CA PRO A 239 -6.83 -23.48 -1.47
C PRO A 239 -6.56 -23.81 0.00
N ALA A 240 -7.40 -24.65 0.63
CA ALA A 240 -7.27 -25.06 2.02
C ALA A 240 -5.95 -25.81 2.31
N PHE A 241 -5.42 -26.55 1.31
CA PHE A 241 -4.12 -27.21 1.44
C PHE A 241 -3.02 -26.18 1.76
N TRP A 242 -2.98 -25.07 1.05
CA TRP A 242 -1.94 -24.06 1.21
C TRP A 242 -2.00 -23.36 2.57
N GLU A 243 -3.20 -23.12 3.05
CA GLU A 243 -3.40 -22.49 4.35
C GLU A 243 -2.95 -23.43 5.50
N THR A 244 -3.35 -24.70 5.44
CA THR A 244 -2.93 -25.72 6.39
C THR A 244 -1.43 -25.96 6.33
N TYR A 245 -0.89 -26.12 5.12
CA TYR A 245 0.55 -26.35 4.92
C TYR A 245 1.40 -25.20 5.44
N LYS A 246 1.00 -23.96 5.18
CA LYS A 246 1.72 -22.79 5.66
C LYS A 246 1.70 -22.66 7.18
N LYS A 247 0.59 -23.03 7.82
CA LYS A 247 0.49 -23.05 9.30
C LYS A 247 1.40 -24.13 9.90
N ALA A 248 1.42 -25.32 9.31
CA ALA A 248 2.22 -26.45 9.78
C ALA A 248 3.72 -26.32 9.45
N HIS A 249 4.06 -25.73 8.30
CA HIS A 249 5.42 -25.70 7.75
C HIS A 249 5.78 -24.29 7.20
N PRO A 250 5.83 -23.23 8.03
CA PRO A 250 6.05 -21.86 7.57
C PRO A 250 7.36 -21.69 6.79
N ASP A 251 8.45 -22.35 7.24
CA ASP A 251 9.79 -22.24 6.62
C ASP A 251 9.86 -22.96 5.26
N ASN A 252 9.03 -23.98 5.03
CA ASN A 252 9.00 -24.76 3.81
C ASN A 252 7.92 -24.29 2.81
N TYR A 253 7.05 -23.36 3.21
CA TYR A 253 5.96 -22.89 2.37
C TYR A 253 6.43 -22.41 0.99
N TYR A 254 7.46 -21.56 0.95
CA TYR A 254 7.96 -21.02 -0.32
C TYR A 254 8.62 -22.07 -1.19
N LYS A 255 9.30 -23.07 -0.63
CA LYS A 255 9.86 -24.20 -1.37
C LYS A 255 8.75 -25.03 -2.03
N LYS A 256 7.68 -25.34 -1.27
CA LYS A 256 6.53 -26.10 -1.79
C LYS A 256 5.81 -25.33 -2.89
N ARG A 257 5.59 -24.01 -2.69
CA ARG A 257 4.99 -23.11 -3.68
C ARG A 257 5.80 -23.07 -4.97
N ASN A 258 7.11 -22.87 -4.88
CA ASN A 258 7.98 -22.80 -6.04
C ASN A 258 7.97 -24.14 -6.80
N ARG A 259 8.07 -25.28 -6.09
CA ARG A 259 7.92 -26.58 -6.74
C ARG A 259 6.59 -26.73 -7.47
N PHE A 260 5.49 -26.29 -6.91
CA PHE A 260 4.19 -26.30 -7.58
C PHE A 260 4.21 -25.45 -8.87
N ARG A 261 4.78 -24.24 -8.82
CA ARG A 261 4.95 -23.38 -10.00
C ARG A 261 5.85 -24.00 -11.07
N ASP A 262 6.96 -24.62 -10.66
CA ASP A 262 7.87 -25.29 -11.60
C ASP A 262 7.17 -26.45 -12.32
N ILE A 263 6.30 -27.19 -11.62
CA ILE A 263 5.50 -28.27 -12.22
C ILE A 263 4.44 -27.70 -13.18
N LEU A 264 3.77 -26.60 -12.82
CA LEU A 264 2.85 -25.92 -13.74
C LEU A 264 3.57 -25.49 -15.02
N LYS A 265 4.76 -24.86 -14.92
CA LYS A 265 5.57 -24.46 -16.07
C LYS A 265 6.05 -25.65 -16.91
N LYS A 266 6.31 -26.79 -16.28
CA LYS A 266 6.79 -28.00 -16.96
C LYS A 266 5.72 -28.65 -17.84
N TYR A 267 4.48 -28.66 -17.40
CA TYR A 267 3.41 -29.40 -18.04
C TYR A 267 2.32 -28.53 -18.67
N GLY A 268 2.14 -27.33 -18.18
CA GLY A 268 1.20 -26.35 -18.73
C GLY A 268 1.82 -25.51 -19.84
N THR A 269 0.96 -24.85 -20.60
CA THR A 269 1.33 -23.95 -21.70
C THR A 269 0.87 -22.51 -21.45
N LEU A 270 0.13 -22.28 -20.36
CA LEU A 270 -0.47 -20.99 -20.03
C LEU A 270 0.03 -20.47 -18.69
N ASP A 271 1.12 -19.69 -18.68
CA ASP A 271 1.60 -19.03 -17.46
C ASP A 271 0.77 -17.75 -17.19
N LEU A 272 -0.40 -17.92 -16.55
CA LEU A 272 -1.26 -16.79 -16.15
C LEU A 272 -0.56 -15.78 -15.24
N SER A 273 0.36 -16.25 -14.39
CA SER A 273 1.10 -15.38 -13.48
C SER A 273 2.01 -14.42 -14.24
N GLU A 274 2.68 -14.91 -15.29
CA GLU A 274 3.57 -14.10 -16.12
C GLU A 274 2.77 -13.16 -17.04
N ILE A 275 1.78 -13.69 -17.77
CA ILE A 275 0.96 -12.91 -18.72
C ILE A 275 0.24 -11.77 -18.01
N LEU A 276 -0.48 -12.06 -16.95
CA LEU A 276 -1.24 -11.06 -16.21
C LEU A 276 -0.33 -10.14 -15.39
N GLY A 277 0.77 -10.65 -14.86
CA GLY A 277 1.77 -9.86 -14.13
C GLY A 277 2.36 -8.77 -15.01
N LYS A 278 2.68 -9.11 -16.27
CA LYS A 278 3.13 -8.14 -17.27
C LYS A 278 2.05 -7.10 -17.56
N LEU A 279 0.81 -7.51 -17.81
CA LEU A 279 -0.31 -6.58 -18.08
C LEU A 279 -0.53 -5.61 -16.90
N VAL A 280 -0.46 -6.09 -15.66
CA VAL A 280 -0.62 -5.25 -14.46
C VAL A 280 0.52 -4.24 -14.34
N SER A 281 1.77 -4.68 -14.56
CA SER A 281 2.94 -3.80 -14.49
C SER A 281 2.91 -2.75 -15.60
N ASP A 282 2.73 -3.17 -16.85
CA ASP A 282 2.70 -2.28 -18.01
C ASP A 282 1.59 -1.24 -17.87
N LYS A 283 0.40 -1.65 -17.39
CA LYS A 283 -0.72 -0.73 -17.18
C LYS A 283 -0.47 0.26 -16.04
N TRP A 284 0.18 -0.18 -14.96
CA TRP A 284 0.58 0.76 -13.90
C TRP A 284 1.56 1.80 -14.42
N ASP A 285 2.58 1.36 -15.17
CA ASP A 285 3.58 2.24 -15.75
C ASP A 285 2.96 3.22 -16.77
N GLU A 286 2.01 2.75 -17.58
CA GLU A 286 1.24 3.60 -18.49
C GLU A 286 0.48 4.71 -17.75
N LEU A 287 -0.28 4.35 -16.70
CA LEU A 287 -1.09 5.29 -15.92
C LEU A 287 -0.25 6.28 -15.09
N THR A 288 1.01 5.96 -14.82
CA THR A 288 1.91 6.81 -14.01
C THR A 288 2.97 7.53 -14.84
N ARG A 289 3.03 7.30 -16.17
CA ARG A 289 4.03 7.85 -17.10
C ARG A 289 3.78 9.32 -17.46
N ALA A 290 3.07 10.08 -16.68
CA ALA A 290 2.92 11.49 -16.96
C ALA A 290 4.29 12.18 -17.05
N ASP A 291 4.44 13.09 -18.01
CA ASP A 291 5.61 13.94 -18.10
C ASP A 291 5.79 14.70 -16.77
N LEU A 292 6.95 14.53 -16.16
CA LEU A 292 7.30 15.19 -14.90
C LEU A 292 7.13 16.70 -14.99
N LYS A 293 7.38 17.32 -16.15
CA LYS A 293 7.19 18.74 -16.39
C LYS A 293 5.70 19.10 -16.28
N THR A 294 4.83 18.36 -16.93
CA THR A 294 3.37 18.54 -16.82
C THR A 294 2.88 18.39 -15.39
N LEU A 295 3.38 17.39 -14.66
CA LEU A 295 3.02 17.20 -13.25
C LEU A 295 3.60 18.30 -12.33
N GLN A 296 4.81 18.79 -12.62
CA GLN A 296 5.41 19.92 -11.90
C GLN A 296 4.64 21.22 -12.17
N GLU A 297 4.24 21.48 -13.39
CA GLU A 297 3.39 22.63 -13.75
C GLU A 297 2.04 22.54 -13.03
N LEU A 298 1.42 21.37 -13.01
CA LEU A 298 0.20 21.12 -12.28
C LEU A 298 0.39 21.23 -10.77
N THR A 299 1.51 20.83 -10.20
CA THR A 299 1.79 20.91 -8.76
C THR A 299 2.42 22.24 -8.34
N GLY A 300 3.08 22.97 -9.23
CA GLY A 300 3.75 24.26 -9.00
C GLY A 300 2.89 25.52 -9.24
N GLY A 301 1.66 25.38 -9.77
CA GLY A 301 0.73 26.48 -10.02
C GLY A 301 0.25 27.14 -8.73
N ARG A 302 0.07 28.47 -8.78
CA ARG A 302 -0.32 29.35 -7.67
C ARG A 302 -1.61 28.88 -7.01
N GLY A 303 -1.50 28.07 -5.97
CA GLY A 303 -2.56 27.77 -5.02
C GLY A 303 -2.22 28.34 -3.65
N PRO A 304 -3.18 28.47 -2.73
CA PRO A 304 -2.96 29.03 -1.39
C PRO A 304 -2.05 28.15 -0.52
N TRP A 305 -1.63 26.98 -1.02
CA TRP A 305 -0.79 26.03 -0.29
C TRP A 305 0.67 26.49 -0.33
N LYS A 306 1.33 26.49 0.82
CA LYS A 306 2.79 26.66 0.85
C LYS A 306 3.38 25.61 -0.08
N LYS A 307 4.21 26.04 -1.06
CA LYS A 307 4.96 25.12 -1.92
C LYS A 307 5.63 24.09 -1.01
N PRO A 308 5.44 22.76 -1.27
CA PRO A 308 6.38 21.81 -0.73
C PRO A 308 7.77 22.26 -1.19
N ASP A 309 8.70 22.33 -0.26
CA ASP A 309 10.09 22.60 -0.59
C ASP A 309 10.64 21.33 -1.28
N PHE A 310 10.49 21.27 -2.60
CA PHE A 310 10.97 20.15 -3.44
C PHE A 310 12.48 20.25 -3.73
N THR A 311 13.22 21.14 -3.02
CA THR A 311 14.67 21.29 -3.19
C THR A 311 15.48 20.03 -2.84
N GLY A 312 14.82 18.95 -2.38
CA GLY A 312 15.45 17.66 -2.09
C GLY A 312 15.11 16.53 -3.08
N ILE A 313 14.50 16.80 -4.25
CA ILE A 313 14.34 15.79 -5.28
C ILE A 313 15.66 15.67 -6.03
N ASP A 314 16.44 14.67 -5.67
CA ASP A 314 17.60 14.25 -6.47
C ASP A 314 17.10 13.69 -7.81
N THR A 315 17.04 14.56 -8.82
CA THR A 315 16.63 14.21 -10.19
C THR A 315 17.60 13.25 -10.85
N SER A 316 18.83 13.08 -10.32
CA SER A 316 19.81 12.13 -10.84
C SER A 316 19.36 10.67 -10.73
N ILE A 317 18.44 10.35 -9.82
CA ILE A 317 17.88 9.00 -9.67
C ILE A 317 16.85 8.66 -10.77
N ILE A 318 16.28 9.67 -11.44
CA ILE A 318 15.22 9.48 -12.44
C ILE A 318 15.81 9.30 -13.83
N GLU A 319 16.90 9.95 -14.14
CA GLU A 319 17.59 9.83 -15.45
C GLU A 319 18.37 8.50 -15.61
N SER A 320 18.74 7.83 -14.51
CA SER A 320 19.53 6.60 -14.54
C SER A 320 18.73 5.30 -14.75
N LYS A 321 17.39 5.36 -14.89
CA LYS A 321 16.55 4.15 -15.06
C LYS A 321 15.93 3.95 -16.44
N SER A 322 16.30 4.74 -17.41
CA SER A 322 16.01 4.45 -18.81
C SER A 322 17.29 3.98 -19.50
N VAL A 323 17.67 2.75 -19.38
CA VAL A 323 18.36 1.90 -20.36
C VAL A 323 18.82 0.61 -19.66
N HIS A 324 18.35 -0.51 -20.16
CA HIS A 324 18.91 -1.82 -19.89
C HIS A 324 20.33 -1.90 -20.41
N SER A 325 21.26 -2.22 -19.54
CA SER A 325 22.35 -3.18 -19.81
C SER A 325 23.07 -3.45 -18.48
N LEU A 326 23.21 -4.72 -18.16
CA LEU A 326 24.09 -5.22 -17.11
C LEU A 326 25.53 -4.85 -17.49
N PRO A 327 26.33 -4.27 -16.62
CA PRO A 327 27.78 -4.20 -16.87
C PRO A 327 28.42 -5.48 -16.37
N GLU A 328 29.19 -6.08 -17.28
CA GLU A 328 30.20 -7.07 -16.98
C GLU A 328 31.22 -6.54 -15.96
N GLU A 329 31.66 -7.45 -15.09
CA GLU A 329 32.77 -7.24 -14.16
C GLU A 329 34.04 -6.80 -14.90
N ASN A 330 34.60 -5.68 -14.47
CA ASN A 330 36.03 -5.44 -14.58
C ASN A 330 36.54 -4.86 -13.26
N ALA A 331 37.26 -5.71 -12.56
CA ALA A 331 38.05 -5.36 -11.39
C ALA A 331 39.22 -4.48 -11.81
N GLN A 332 39.30 -3.28 -11.25
CA GLN A 332 40.60 -2.63 -11.06
C GLN A 332 40.68 -1.99 -9.68
N ASP A 333 41.72 -2.44 -8.97
CA ASP A 333 42.20 -1.99 -7.67
C ASP A 333 42.30 -0.46 -7.55
N GLN A 334 41.64 0.09 -6.52
CA GLN A 334 42.12 1.31 -5.88
C GLN A 334 42.27 1.07 -4.37
N LYS A 335 43.49 1.04 -3.93
CA LYS A 335 43.93 1.01 -2.54
C LYS A 335 43.57 2.30 -1.81
N GLY A 336 42.94 2.15 -0.64
CA GLY A 336 43.25 2.88 0.55
C GLY A 336 42.58 4.20 0.85
N VAL A 337 41.35 4.15 1.44
CA VAL A 337 41.02 5.04 2.56
C VAL A 337 40.31 4.18 3.60
N ASN A 338 40.91 4.03 4.79
CA ASN A 338 40.31 3.33 5.92
C ASN A 338 39.13 4.13 6.43
N GLN A 339 37.96 3.95 5.82
CA GLN A 339 36.70 4.53 6.34
C GLN A 339 36.33 3.80 7.62
N ARG A 340 36.31 4.52 8.75
CA ARG A 340 35.83 3.99 10.03
C ARG A 340 34.36 3.59 9.89
N ARG A 341 34.04 2.38 10.32
CA ARG A 341 32.69 1.83 10.29
C ARG A 341 32.14 1.70 11.69
N TYR A 342 30.87 2.07 11.86
CA TYR A 342 30.24 2.10 13.17
C TYR A 342 29.02 1.17 13.19
N CYS A 343 28.76 0.55 14.35
CA CYS A 343 27.59 -0.27 14.59
C CYS A 343 26.30 0.57 14.41
N LEU A 344 25.40 0.12 13.56
CA LEU A 344 24.16 0.86 13.25
C LEU A 344 23.23 1.04 14.46
N THR A 345 23.39 0.21 15.51
CA THR A 345 22.54 0.27 16.70
C THR A 345 23.17 1.11 17.82
N CYS A 346 24.44 0.87 18.16
CA CYS A 346 25.06 1.47 19.36
C CYS A 346 26.17 2.48 19.04
N GLY A 347 26.50 2.71 17.76
CA GLY A 347 27.51 3.68 17.34
C GLY A 347 28.95 3.30 17.65
N ARG A 348 29.23 2.08 18.14
CA ARG A 348 30.58 1.61 18.44
C ARG A 348 31.35 1.38 17.15
N ASP A 349 32.66 1.72 17.12
CA ASP A 349 33.53 1.43 15.99
C ASP A 349 33.67 -0.09 15.78
N ILE A 350 33.34 -0.54 14.57
CA ILE A 350 33.39 -1.93 14.11
C ILE A 350 34.33 -2.10 12.92
N SER A 351 35.26 -1.16 12.70
CA SER A 351 36.18 -1.19 11.57
C SER A 351 37.06 -2.44 11.55
N GLY A 352 37.36 -2.99 12.72
CA GLY A 352 38.12 -4.25 12.89
C GLY A 352 37.35 -5.53 12.60
N GLN A 353 36.04 -5.45 12.23
CA GLN A 353 35.23 -6.63 11.89
C GLN A 353 35.19 -6.83 10.37
N ASN A 354 34.68 -8.00 9.91
CA ASN A 354 34.51 -8.31 8.48
C ASN A 354 33.82 -7.16 7.73
N LYS A 355 34.24 -6.88 6.48
CA LYS A 355 33.77 -5.74 5.67
C LYS A 355 32.24 -5.63 5.55
N GLY A 356 31.49 -6.73 5.62
CA GLY A 356 30.02 -6.77 5.59
C GLY A 356 29.34 -6.59 6.94
N SER A 357 30.06 -6.45 8.06
CA SER A 357 29.44 -6.32 9.40
C SER A 357 28.78 -4.96 9.58
N LYS A 358 27.49 -4.98 9.92
CA LYS A 358 26.67 -3.79 10.25
C LYS A 358 26.48 -3.59 11.75
N PHE A 359 26.75 -4.61 12.56
CA PHE A 359 26.50 -4.64 14.03
C PHE A 359 27.70 -5.20 14.77
N CYS A 360 27.76 -4.96 16.07
CA CYS A 360 28.79 -5.52 16.93
C CYS A 360 28.82 -7.06 16.88
N SER A 361 30.01 -7.65 16.81
CA SER A 361 30.19 -9.11 16.91
C SER A 361 30.30 -9.56 18.37
N ALA A 362 29.89 -10.81 18.65
CA ALA A 362 29.99 -11.39 19.98
C ALA A 362 31.43 -11.49 20.49
N LYS A 363 32.41 -11.58 19.59
CA LYS A 363 33.85 -11.60 19.94
C LYS A 363 34.34 -10.28 20.55
N ILE A 364 33.71 -9.15 20.20
CA ILE A 364 34.15 -7.81 20.65
C ILE A 364 33.37 -7.33 21.87
N VAL A 365 32.04 -7.59 21.92
CA VAL A 365 31.16 -7.02 22.94
C VAL A 365 30.44 -8.05 23.78
N GLY A 366 30.74 -9.34 23.62
CA GLY A 366 30.02 -10.44 24.26
C GLY A 366 28.69 -10.77 23.54
N TYR A 367 28.18 -11.98 23.80
CA TYR A 367 27.00 -12.52 23.10
C TYR A 367 25.72 -11.71 23.34
N SER A 368 25.48 -11.31 24.61
CA SER A 368 24.30 -10.55 25.00
C SER A 368 24.21 -9.19 24.32
N GLN A 369 25.32 -8.43 24.29
CA GLN A 369 25.33 -7.11 23.66
C GLN A 369 25.29 -7.18 22.13
N ALA A 370 25.96 -8.15 21.51
CA ALA A 370 25.89 -8.37 20.07
C ALA A 370 24.48 -8.77 19.62
N HIS A 371 23.79 -9.57 20.41
CA HIS A 371 22.40 -9.98 20.20
C HIS A 371 21.45 -8.78 20.33
N LYS A 372 21.63 -7.92 21.35
CA LYS A 372 20.88 -6.66 21.48
C LYS A 372 21.07 -5.75 20.25
N CYS A 373 22.30 -5.55 19.78
CA CYS A 373 22.57 -4.72 18.61
C CYS A 373 21.86 -5.22 17.36
N ARG A 374 21.84 -6.52 17.10
CA ARG A 374 21.14 -7.10 15.93
C ARG A 374 19.62 -7.07 16.05
N ASN A 375 19.07 -7.39 17.23
CA ASN A 375 17.62 -7.46 17.41
C ASN A 375 16.94 -6.10 17.52
N THR A 376 17.65 -5.05 17.96
CA THR A 376 17.10 -3.69 18.03
C THR A 376 16.85 -3.13 16.63
N ASP A 377 17.72 -3.45 15.66
CA ASP A 377 17.53 -3.00 14.27
C ASP A 377 16.49 -3.83 13.50
N SER A 378 16.38 -5.13 13.81
CA SER A 378 15.41 -6.02 13.15
C SER A 378 13.96 -5.84 13.63
N ASN A 379 13.75 -5.20 14.79
CA ASN A 379 12.42 -4.98 15.36
C ASN A 379 12.19 -3.48 15.70
N PRO A 380 11.42 -2.73 14.89
CA PRO A 380 11.15 -1.30 15.11
C PRO A 380 10.59 -0.97 16.50
N ARG A 381 9.80 -1.89 17.10
CA ARG A 381 9.26 -1.71 18.47
C ARG A 381 10.37 -1.73 19.52
N ASN A 382 11.38 -2.57 19.35
CA ASN A 382 12.52 -2.64 20.26
C ASN A 382 13.44 -1.42 20.11
N ARG A 383 13.56 -0.87 18.90
CA ARG A 383 14.30 0.36 18.64
C ARG A 383 13.68 1.57 19.34
N ILE A 384 12.36 1.70 19.29
CA ILE A 384 11.61 2.77 19.97
C ILE A 384 11.77 2.64 21.50
N LYS A 385 11.62 1.44 22.06
CA LYS A 385 11.84 1.19 23.51
C LYS A 385 13.27 1.54 23.96
N TYR A 386 14.26 1.20 23.14
CA TYR A 386 15.66 1.49 23.45
C TYR A 386 15.94 3.01 23.39
N LEU A 387 15.41 3.72 22.40
CA LEU A 387 15.54 5.18 22.28
C LEU A 387 14.83 5.89 23.47
N MET A 388 13.62 5.46 23.85
CA MET A 388 12.89 6.00 24.99
C MET A 388 13.59 5.71 26.33
N ALA A 389 14.24 4.54 26.50
CA ALA A 389 15.03 4.22 27.70
C ALA A 389 16.28 5.12 27.77
N ARG A 390 16.94 5.40 26.64
CA ARG A 390 18.11 6.27 26.56
C ARG A 390 17.77 7.74 26.84
N GLU A 391 16.61 8.22 26.35
CA GLU A 391 16.10 9.55 26.70
C GLU A 391 15.79 9.65 28.20
N LYS A 392 15.20 8.61 28.81
CA LYS A 392 14.97 8.58 30.25
C LYS A 392 16.28 8.63 31.06
N GLU A 393 17.31 7.92 30.64
CA GLU A 393 18.64 7.95 31.30
C GLU A 393 19.32 9.34 31.12
N SER A 394 19.13 10.01 30.00
CA SER A 394 19.67 11.37 29.80
C SER A 394 18.89 12.43 30.57
N LEU A 395 17.60 12.26 30.80
CA LEU A 395 16.77 13.15 31.61
C LEU A 395 16.99 13.00 33.12
N THR A 396 17.42 11.84 33.60
CA THR A 396 17.76 11.62 35.03
C THR A 396 19.10 12.27 35.42
N LEU A 397 19.94 12.66 34.48
CA LEU A 397 21.20 13.39 34.77
C LEU A 397 21.01 14.92 34.92
N PHE A 398 19.82 15.48 34.66
CA PHE A 398 19.57 16.92 34.67
C PHE A 398 18.27 17.39 35.36
N SER A 399 17.58 16.55 36.17
CA SER A 399 16.37 16.99 36.85
C SER A 399 16.41 16.76 38.37
N THR A 400 17.01 17.66 39.12
CA THR A 400 16.64 17.95 40.50
C THR A 400 15.62 19.11 40.51
N ILE A 401 14.34 18.79 40.31
CA ILE A 401 13.20 19.66 40.67
C ILE A 401 12.13 18.75 41.28
N PRO A 402 11.69 18.98 42.52
CA PRO A 402 10.70 18.14 43.17
C PRO A 402 9.31 18.44 42.62
N TYR A 403 8.65 17.43 42.04
CA TYR A 403 7.25 17.49 41.69
C TYR A 403 6.36 17.25 42.89
N MET A 404 5.62 18.26 43.34
CA MET A 404 4.63 18.14 44.42
C MET A 404 3.41 17.36 43.92
N SER A 405 3.19 16.20 44.49
CA SER A 405 1.96 15.42 44.37
C SER A 405 0.89 15.95 45.32
N ASN A 406 -0.21 16.50 44.82
CA ASN A 406 -1.45 16.63 45.58
C ASN A 406 -2.65 16.42 44.63
N ALA A 407 -3.18 15.20 44.65
CA ALA A 407 -4.53 14.93 44.20
C ALA A 407 -5.23 14.06 45.25
N LYS A 408 -6.03 14.70 46.12
CA LYS A 408 -6.95 14.05 47.04
C LYS A 408 -8.07 13.36 46.26
N ARG A 409 -8.25 12.07 46.52
CA ARG A 409 -9.47 11.32 46.14
C ARG A 409 -10.67 11.86 46.91
N ILE A 410 -11.69 12.35 46.21
CA ILE A 410 -13.02 12.55 46.78
C ILE A 410 -13.80 11.26 46.59
N LYS A 411 -14.16 10.61 47.70
CA LYS A 411 -15.20 9.57 47.76
C LYS A 411 -16.51 10.30 47.86
N THR A 412 -17.43 10.04 46.98
CA THR A 412 -18.87 10.36 47.16
C THR A 412 -19.59 9.13 47.63
N ALA A 413 -20.41 9.36 48.65
CA ALA A 413 -21.32 8.44 49.25
C ALA A 413 -22.49 8.08 48.32
#